data_19f99047ab0335a4ad3c71928a3ba94f
#
_entry.id   19f99047ab0335a4ad3c71928a3ba94f
#
_cell.length_a   1.000
_cell.length_b   1.000
_cell.length_c   1.000
_cell.angle_alpha   90.00
_cell.angle_beta   90.00
_cell.angle_gamma   90.00
#
_symmetry.space_group_name_H-M   'P 1'
#
loop_
_entity.id
_entity.type
_entity.pdbx_description
1 polymer ?
#
loop_
_entity_poly.entity_id
_entity_poly.type
_entity_poly.pdbx_seq_one_letter_code
_entity_poly.pdbx_strand_id
1 'polypeptide(L)'
;MSHVNRARAQRLMRERGLDAIVLAKPESYTWASGAPAGVAAFFRRAGACLAVLPADPSAPIQVVTTELFAPPARQALGDAHVWTHSDWVETADIRPWAEGTGSAAELVSRAQAHRPAGFARPAVFDARAAFGQLAQLLKRAGLTRARLGLDLDFWPVADYRLLCDVLPGVVWRDASATVGAIKVLKSAGEIERLLTAAAWAEAGMVHAIAAIHHGVDRAEIAQAWQSGVAQAVQVSGRRMSGQWEYITVGALPWQGGGRVKDGDVIKFDVGCLIDGYSSDSGRTFVCGNPRQRTLDIAQGLRDAFEAGLEALKPGQPMSEVHRRATDAMHRAGFVGYQRGHFGHSLGHDTFCEVAPFLAHAAHDVIEPGMVLAFETPFYVDGEGGFIIEDQFVITETGAVPAWGLPRPLQVLPL
;
A
#
# COMPACT_ATOMS: atom_id res chain seq x y z
N MET A 1 -5.98 -12.06 9.56
CA MET A 1 -6.62 -12.96 8.57
C MET A 1 -6.13 -12.60 7.18
N SER A 2 -5.99 -13.58 6.25
CA SER A 2 -5.65 -13.36 4.85
C SER A 2 -6.70 -12.50 4.13
N HIS A 3 -6.25 -11.60 3.26
CA HIS A 3 -7.12 -10.77 2.40
C HIS A 3 -7.24 -11.30 0.97
N VAL A 4 -6.61 -12.45 0.67
CA VAL A 4 -6.58 -13.02 -0.68
C VAL A 4 -7.96 -13.48 -1.13
N ASN A 5 -8.44 -12.94 -2.24
CA ASN A 5 -9.57 -13.50 -2.96
C ASN A 5 -9.12 -14.81 -3.65
N ARG A 6 -9.35 -15.95 -2.98
CA ARG A 6 -8.87 -17.27 -3.41
C ARG A 6 -9.43 -17.70 -4.77
N ALA A 7 -10.68 -17.40 -5.06
CA ALA A 7 -11.31 -17.74 -6.34
C ALA A 7 -10.67 -16.95 -7.51
N ARG A 8 -10.46 -15.64 -7.32
CA ARG A 8 -9.76 -14.79 -8.30
C ARG A 8 -8.31 -15.25 -8.49
N ALA A 9 -7.61 -15.54 -7.40
CA ALA A 9 -6.24 -16.02 -7.43
C ALA A 9 -6.13 -17.33 -8.23
N GLN A 10 -7.01 -18.31 -7.96
CA GLN A 10 -7.06 -19.58 -8.70
C GLN A 10 -7.26 -19.35 -10.21
N ARG A 11 -8.25 -18.52 -10.58
CA ARG A 11 -8.53 -18.21 -11.99
C ARG A 11 -7.32 -17.61 -12.69
N LEU A 12 -6.75 -16.55 -12.11
CA LEU A 12 -5.61 -15.85 -12.71
C LEU A 12 -4.34 -16.70 -12.78
N MET A 13 -4.09 -17.55 -11.78
CA MET A 13 -2.97 -18.50 -11.82
C MET A 13 -3.18 -19.57 -12.87
N ARG A 14 -4.38 -20.12 -13.03
CA ARG A 14 -4.70 -21.09 -14.10
C ARG A 14 -4.50 -20.52 -15.50
N GLU A 15 -4.97 -19.30 -15.74
CA GLU A 15 -4.80 -18.58 -17.00
C GLU A 15 -3.32 -18.43 -17.38
N ARG A 16 -2.43 -18.32 -16.39
CA ARG A 16 -0.97 -18.20 -16.56
C ARG A 16 -0.21 -19.52 -16.37
N GLY A 17 -0.91 -20.60 -16.12
CA GLY A 17 -0.33 -21.93 -15.91
C GLY A 17 0.59 -22.00 -14.70
N LEU A 18 0.25 -21.32 -13.61
CA LEU A 18 0.98 -21.33 -12.34
C LEU A 18 0.32 -22.29 -11.35
N ASP A 19 1.13 -23.08 -10.66
CA ASP A 19 0.69 -24.03 -9.63
C ASP A 19 0.61 -23.36 -8.24
N ALA A 20 1.44 -22.33 -8.01
CA ALA A 20 1.40 -21.47 -6.82
C ALA A 20 2.15 -20.16 -7.10
N ILE A 21 2.00 -19.18 -6.19
CA ILE A 21 2.82 -17.96 -6.16
C ILE A 21 3.57 -17.92 -4.83
N VAL A 22 4.86 -17.60 -4.87
CA VAL A 22 5.71 -17.34 -3.70
C VAL A 22 5.91 -15.83 -3.61
N LEU A 23 5.45 -15.26 -2.51
CA LEU A 23 5.46 -13.83 -2.23
C LEU A 23 6.60 -13.52 -1.25
N ALA A 24 7.55 -12.69 -1.65
CA ALA A 24 8.70 -12.28 -0.83
C ALA A 24 8.62 -10.80 -0.40
N LYS A 25 7.88 -9.96 -1.15
CA LYS A 25 7.63 -8.56 -0.77
C LYS A 25 6.90 -8.52 0.57
N PRO A 26 7.41 -7.82 1.59
CA PRO A 26 6.85 -7.83 2.94
C PRO A 26 5.36 -7.46 2.98
N GLU A 27 4.96 -6.52 2.14
CA GLU A 27 3.56 -6.09 1.99
C GLU A 27 2.69 -7.23 1.43
N SER A 28 3.18 -7.94 0.42
CA SER A 28 2.47 -9.08 -0.17
C SER A 28 2.40 -10.28 0.77
N TYR A 29 3.47 -10.50 1.56
CA TYR A 29 3.48 -11.50 2.63
C TYR A 29 2.40 -11.19 3.68
N THR A 30 2.35 -9.95 4.20
CA THR A 30 1.37 -9.54 5.21
C THR A 30 -0.05 -9.65 4.66
N TRP A 31 -0.30 -9.15 3.44
CA TRP A 31 -1.59 -9.25 2.77
C TRP A 31 -2.07 -10.70 2.61
N ALA A 32 -1.19 -11.60 2.19
CA ALA A 32 -1.54 -12.99 1.95
C ALA A 32 -1.71 -13.80 3.25
N SER A 33 -0.83 -13.60 4.23
CA SER A 33 -0.79 -14.39 5.46
C SER A 33 -1.65 -13.83 6.58
N GLY A 34 -1.88 -12.51 6.60
CA GLY A 34 -2.43 -11.80 7.76
C GLY A 34 -1.45 -11.68 8.93
N ALA A 35 -0.20 -12.13 8.75
CA ALA A 35 0.86 -12.03 9.75
C ALA A 35 1.78 -10.83 9.43
N PRO A 36 2.27 -10.10 10.45
CA PRO A 36 3.22 -9.01 10.21
C PRO A 36 4.54 -9.55 9.64
N ALA A 37 5.08 -8.87 8.65
CA ALA A 37 6.41 -9.18 8.10
C ALA A 37 7.55 -8.80 9.05
N GLY A 38 7.26 -8.01 10.08
CA GLY A 38 8.22 -7.60 11.10
C GLY A 38 9.40 -6.83 10.53
N VAL A 39 10.60 -7.14 10.99
CA VAL A 39 11.83 -6.47 10.53
C VAL A 39 12.14 -6.74 9.05
N ALA A 40 11.55 -7.75 8.42
CA ALA A 40 11.67 -7.98 6.99
C ALA A 40 11.22 -6.76 6.17
N ALA A 41 10.22 -6.01 6.67
CA ALA A 41 9.76 -4.77 6.07
C ALA A 41 10.86 -3.69 5.98
N PHE A 42 11.78 -3.64 6.94
CA PHE A 42 12.88 -2.66 6.97
C PHE A 42 14.10 -3.13 6.17
N PHE A 43 14.45 -4.41 6.25
CA PHE A 43 15.62 -4.94 5.54
C PHE A 43 15.42 -5.08 4.05
N ARG A 44 14.18 -5.20 3.59
CA ARG A 44 13.83 -5.30 2.16
C ARG A 44 14.63 -6.40 1.44
N ARG A 45 14.78 -7.58 2.07
CA ARG A 45 15.50 -8.74 1.54
C ARG A 45 14.52 -9.87 1.23
N ALA A 46 14.60 -10.41 0.01
CA ALA A 46 13.90 -11.65 -0.33
C ALA A 46 14.42 -12.80 0.55
N GLY A 47 13.54 -13.68 1.00
CA GLY A 47 13.87 -14.75 1.95
C GLY A 47 13.80 -14.38 3.42
N ALA A 48 13.72 -13.11 3.79
CA ALA A 48 13.47 -12.72 5.18
C ALA A 48 12.09 -13.20 5.67
N CYS A 49 11.09 -13.13 4.79
CA CYS A 49 9.78 -13.76 4.95
C CYS A 49 9.26 -14.19 3.58
N LEU A 50 8.57 -15.32 3.49
CA LEU A 50 7.98 -15.84 2.26
C LEU A 50 6.59 -16.37 2.55
N ALA A 51 5.62 -16.10 1.66
CA ALA A 51 4.31 -16.72 1.71
C ALA A 51 4.06 -17.52 0.43
N VAL A 52 3.61 -18.76 0.57
CA VAL A 52 3.23 -19.62 -0.55
C VAL A 52 1.73 -19.62 -0.67
N LEU A 53 1.25 -19.09 -1.79
CA LEU A 53 -0.17 -19.03 -2.18
C LEU A 53 -0.44 -20.12 -3.23
N PRO A 54 -1.02 -21.27 -2.86
CA PRO A 54 -1.35 -22.34 -3.83
C PRO A 54 -2.47 -21.92 -4.78
N ALA A 55 -2.43 -22.39 -6.02
CA ALA A 55 -3.53 -22.21 -6.99
C ALA A 55 -4.80 -22.96 -6.57
N ASP A 56 -4.67 -24.08 -5.88
CA ASP A 56 -5.82 -24.76 -5.26
C ASP A 56 -6.35 -23.92 -4.08
N PRO A 57 -7.59 -23.42 -4.15
CA PRO A 57 -8.16 -22.59 -3.09
C PRO A 57 -8.42 -23.34 -1.78
N SER A 58 -8.48 -24.69 -1.82
CA SER A 58 -8.65 -25.54 -0.63
C SER A 58 -7.33 -25.75 0.12
N ALA A 59 -6.20 -25.62 -0.57
CA ALA A 59 -4.87 -25.74 0.04
C ALA A 59 -4.58 -24.48 0.87
N PRO A 60 -4.04 -24.63 2.10
CA PRO A 60 -3.74 -23.48 2.97
C PRO A 60 -2.56 -22.66 2.45
N ILE A 61 -2.60 -21.35 2.76
CA ILE A 61 -1.42 -20.51 2.63
C ILE A 61 -0.43 -20.93 3.71
N GLN A 62 0.83 -21.09 3.34
CA GLN A 62 1.92 -21.42 4.26
C GLN A 62 3.02 -20.37 4.18
N VAL A 63 3.75 -20.19 5.25
CA VAL A 63 4.79 -19.16 5.32
C VAL A 63 6.12 -19.72 5.80
N VAL A 64 7.19 -19.08 5.33
CA VAL A 64 8.55 -19.20 5.90
C VAL A 64 8.88 -17.87 6.54
N THR A 65 9.31 -17.88 7.78
CA THR A 65 9.68 -16.67 8.54
C THR A 65 10.79 -16.99 9.54
N THR A 66 11.35 -15.96 10.18
CA THR A 66 12.35 -16.16 11.22
C THR A 66 11.71 -16.64 12.54
N GLU A 67 12.51 -17.22 13.42
CA GLU A 67 12.08 -17.63 14.78
C GLU A 67 11.44 -16.46 15.53
N LEU A 68 11.97 -15.24 15.38
CA LEU A 68 11.47 -14.03 16.05
C LEU A 68 10.02 -13.69 15.65
N PHE A 69 9.63 -13.92 14.39
CA PHE A 69 8.29 -13.60 13.88
C PHE A 69 7.37 -14.82 13.73
N ALA A 70 7.83 -15.98 14.16
CA ALA A 70 7.01 -17.19 14.17
C ALA A 70 5.76 -17.09 15.08
N PRO A 71 5.81 -16.51 16.30
CA PRO A 71 4.62 -16.43 17.15
C PRO A 71 3.44 -15.72 16.52
N PRO A 72 3.53 -14.49 15.98
CA PRO A 72 2.41 -13.85 15.32
C PRO A 72 1.99 -14.57 14.02
N ALA A 73 2.90 -15.20 13.29
CA ALA A 73 2.56 -16.01 12.12
C ALA A 73 1.74 -17.25 12.51
N ARG A 74 2.11 -17.94 13.59
CA ARG A 74 1.37 -19.08 14.13
C ARG A 74 -0.02 -18.69 14.63
N GLN A 75 -0.13 -17.51 15.24
CA GLN A 75 -1.42 -16.97 15.67
C GLN A 75 -2.35 -16.70 14.47
N ALA A 76 -1.80 -16.23 13.33
CA ALA A 76 -2.57 -15.91 12.14
C ALA A 76 -2.98 -17.15 11.33
N LEU A 77 -2.11 -18.17 11.23
CA LEU A 77 -2.22 -19.29 10.29
C LEU A 77 -2.33 -20.66 10.94
N GLY A 78 -1.93 -20.80 12.21
CA GLY A 78 -1.75 -22.07 12.90
C GLY A 78 -0.35 -22.68 12.70
N ASP A 79 0.11 -23.42 13.71
CA ASP A 79 1.49 -23.97 13.76
C ASP A 79 1.89 -24.81 12.54
N ALA A 80 0.94 -25.60 12.01
CA ALA A 80 1.20 -26.51 10.88
C ALA A 80 1.56 -25.80 9.56
N HIS A 81 1.33 -24.48 9.47
CA HIS A 81 1.51 -23.66 8.26
C HIS A 81 2.69 -22.70 8.35
N VAL A 82 3.48 -22.74 9.42
CA VAL A 82 4.60 -21.84 9.68
C VAL A 82 5.92 -22.62 9.73
N TRP A 83 6.79 -22.32 8.78
CA TRP A 83 8.14 -22.86 8.67
C TRP A 83 9.12 -21.81 9.15
N THR A 84 10.07 -22.20 9.99
CA THR A 84 10.97 -21.24 10.62
C THR A 84 12.43 -21.50 10.27
N HIS A 85 13.18 -20.42 10.19
CA HIS A 85 14.63 -20.44 10.11
C HIS A 85 15.22 -19.51 11.19
N SER A 86 16.45 -19.80 11.60
CA SER A 86 17.14 -19.02 12.63
C SER A 86 17.48 -17.62 12.11
N ASP A 87 17.41 -16.67 13.01
CA ASP A 87 17.93 -15.31 12.87
C ASP A 87 19.06 -15.05 13.87
N TRP A 88 19.53 -13.82 13.97
CA TRP A 88 20.62 -13.40 14.88
C TRP A 88 20.18 -13.26 16.35
N VAL A 89 18.87 -13.36 16.62
CA VAL A 89 18.33 -13.16 17.97
C VAL A 89 18.36 -14.49 18.74
N GLU A 90 19.00 -14.49 19.88
CA GLU A 90 19.01 -15.67 20.74
C GLU A 90 17.66 -15.86 21.41
N THR A 91 17.04 -17.00 21.17
CA THR A 91 15.72 -17.37 21.70
C THR A 91 15.76 -18.75 22.32
N ALA A 92 15.01 -18.95 23.41
CA ALA A 92 14.79 -20.24 24.02
C ALA A 92 13.33 -20.35 24.48
N ASP A 93 12.69 -21.49 24.24
CA ASP A 93 11.35 -21.76 24.73
C ASP A 93 11.40 -22.70 25.95
N ILE A 94 11.23 -22.11 27.10
CA ILE A 94 11.25 -22.85 28.39
C ILE A 94 9.84 -23.20 28.88
N ARG A 95 8.78 -22.83 28.16
CA ARG A 95 7.38 -23.09 28.57
C ARG A 95 7.10 -24.57 28.89
N PRO A 96 7.64 -25.55 28.15
CA PRO A 96 7.43 -26.97 28.52
C PRO A 96 7.91 -27.37 29.92
N TRP A 97 8.78 -26.55 30.53
CA TRP A 97 9.35 -26.81 31.83
C TRP A 97 9.12 -25.68 32.85
N ALA A 98 8.24 -24.71 32.53
CA ALA A 98 8.04 -23.51 33.34
C ALA A 98 7.57 -23.79 34.78
N GLU A 99 6.85 -24.89 35.02
CA GLU A 99 6.37 -25.33 36.34
C GLU A 99 7.39 -26.22 37.10
N GLY A 100 8.54 -26.51 36.47
CA GLY A 100 9.58 -27.39 37.04
C GLY A 100 10.56 -26.65 37.95
N THR A 101 11.27 -27.43 38.77
CA THR A 101 12.41 -26.94 39.55
C THR A 101 13.66 -26.94 38.67
N GLY A 102 14.38 -25.83 38.63
CA GLY A 102 15.63 -25.67 37.91
C GLY A 102 16.04 -24.21 37.81
N SER A 103 17.33 -23.96 37.70
CA SER A 103 17.84 -22.61 37.42
C SER A 103 17.49 -22.20 36.00
N ALA A 104 17.45 -20.90 35.72
CA ALA A 104 17.24 -20.39 34.38
C ALA A 104 18.25 -20.97 33.36
N ALA A 105 19.50 -21.15 33.74
CA ALA A 105 20.53 -21.74 32.90
C ALA A 105 20.23 -23.21 32.54
N GLU A 106 19.74 -24.01 33.46
CA GLU A 106 19.36 -25.42 33.21
C GLU A 106 18.16 -25.50 32.28
N LEU A 107 17.12 -24.67 32.48
CA LEU A 107 15.92 -24.65 31.63
C LEU A 107 16.27 -24.21 30.23
N VAL A 108 17.08 -23.15 30.08
CA VAL A 108 17.54 -22.67 28.77
C VAL A 108 18.40 -23.72 28.06
N SER A 109 19.32 -24.38 28.79
CA SER A 109 20.15 -25.46 28.24
C SER A 109 19.31 -26.63 27.74
N ARG A 110 18.24 -27.00 28.45
CA ARG A 110 17.29 -28.04 28.00
C ARG A 110 16.57 -27.60 26.71
N ALA A 111 16.09 -26.35 26.65
CA ALA A 111 15.45 -25.81 25.48
C ALA A 111 16.38 -25.79 24.26
N GLN A 112 17.66 -25.61 24.45
CA GLN A 112 18.69 -25.58 23.41
C GLN A 112 19.24 -26.95 23.01
N ALA A 113 18.98 -27.99 23.78
CA ALA A 113 19.52 -29.35 23.55
C ALA A 113 19.11 -29.99 22.22
N HIS A 114 18.04 -29.50 21.58
CA HIS A 114 17.59 -29.98 20.28
C HIS A 114 18.34 -29.33 19.10
N ARG A 115 19.22 -28.35 19.37
CA ARG A 115 19.99 -27.69 18.31
C ARG A 115 20.99 -28.68 17.70
N PRO A 116 21.18 -28.62 16.35
CA PRO A 116 22.21 -29.45 15.70
C PRO A 116 23.61 -29.19 16.27
N ALA A 117 24.47 -30.20 16.23
CA ALA A 117 25.87 -30.02 16.56
C ALA A 117 26.52 -28.96 15.68
N GLY A 118 27.25 -28.02 16.28
CA GLY A 118 27.88 -26.91 15.56
C GLY A 118 26.89 -25.78 15.13
N PHE A 119 25.66 -25.78 15.68
CA PHE A 119 24.74 -24.69 15.44
C PHE A 119 25.34 -23.33 15.81
N ALA A 120 25.28 -22.40 14.87
CA ALA A 120 25.63 -21.00 15.09
C ALA A 120 24.52 -20.11 14.48
N ARG A 121 24.20 -19.02 15.16
CA ARG A 121 23.27 -18.05 14.63
C ARG A 121 23.93 -17.23 13.52
N PRO A 122 23.21 -16.92 12.43
CA PRO A 122 23.71 -16.02 11.41
C PRO A 122 23.82 -14.59 11.98
N ALA A 123 24.72 -13.78 11.41
CA ALA A 123 24.87 -12.38 11.80
C ALA A 123 23.69 -11.49 11.35
N VAL A 124 22.92 -11.97 10.37
CA VAL A 124 21.75 -11.29 9.79
C VAL A 124 20.84 -12.37 9.17
N PHE A 125 19.86 -12.04 8.35
CA PHE A 125 19.05 -13.03 7.60
C PHE A 125 19.92 -13.97 6.76
N ASP A 126 19.71 -15.27 6.94
CA ASP A 126 20.29 -16.31 6.08
C ASP A 126 19.26 -16.70 5.00
N ALA A 127 19.40 -16.10 3.81
CA ALA A 127 18.52 -16.38 2.68
C ALA A 127 18.60 -17.85 2.23
N ARG A 128 19.78 -18.51 2.34
CA ARG A 128 19.93 -19.92 2.01
C ARG A 128 19.15 -20.81 2.97
N ALA A 129 19.18 -20.52 4.26
CA ALA A 129 18.39 -21.23 5.26
C ALA A 129 16.88 -21.02 5.02
N ALA A 130 16.45 -19.79 4.73
CA ALA A 130 15.06 -19.49 4.38
C ALA A 130 14.58 -20.25 3.14
N PHE A 131 15.38 -20.28 2.06
CA PHE A 131 15.05 -21.01 0.83
C PHE A 131 15.13 -22.54 1.05
N GLY A 132 15.97 -23.00 1.98
CA GLY A 132 15.98 -24.40 2.43
C GLY A 132 14.65 -24.79 3.10
N GLN A 133 14.09 -23.93 3.94
CA GLN A 133 12.76 -24.14 4.52
C GLN A 133 11.66 -24.09 3.47
N LEU A 134 11.75 -23.17 2.51
CA LEU A 134 10.84 -23.14 1.36
C LEU A 134 10.91 -24.46 0.56
N ALA A 135 12.11 -25.01 0.34
CA ALA A 135 12.28 -26.29 -0.36
C ALA A 135 11.58 -27.44 0.37
N GLN A 136 11.67 -27.50 1.71
CA GLN A 136 10.96 -28.49 2.50
C GLN A 136 9.44 -28.31 2.43
N LEU A 137 8.96 -27.05 2.52
CA LEU A 137 7.55 -26.72 2.35
C LEU A 137 7.04 -27.19 0.97
N LEU A 138 7.73 -26.82 -0.10
CA LEU A 138 7.36 -27.18 -1.47
C LEU A 138 7.42 -28.70 -1.70
N LYS A 139 8.38 -29.39 -1.09
CA LYS A 139 8.45 -30.87 -1.11
C LYS A 139 7.22 -31.49 -0.46
N ARG A 140 6.81 -31.00 0.69
CA ARG A 140 5.60 -31.49 1.40
C ARG A 140 4.33 -31.21 0.60
N ALA A 141 4.28 -30.08 -0.12
CA ALA A 141 3.16 -29.69 -0.97
C ALA A 141 3.17 -30.36 -2.36
N GLY A 142 4.19 -31.17 -2.72
CA GLY A 142 4.30 -31.78 -4.04
C GLY A 142 4.68 -30.82 -5.17
N LEU A 143 5.27 -29.66 -4.85
CA LEU A 143 5.54 -28.57 -5.79
C LEU A 143 7.01 -28.43 -6.21
N THR A 144 7.85 -29.46 -6.01
CA THR A 144 9.30 -29.40 -6.29
C THR A 144 9.67 -29.32 -7.78
N ARG A 145 8.74 -29.59 -8.68
CA ARG A 145 8.88 -29.49 -10.15
C ARG A 145 7.77 -28.67 -10.78
N ALA A 146 7.15 -27.80 -9.97
CA ALA A 146 6.02 -26.99 -10.37
C ALA A 146 6.46 -25.72 -11.12
N ARG A 147 5.49 -25.07 -11.76
CA ARG A 147 5.64 -23.70 -12.29
C ARG A 147 5.14 -22.72 -11.24
N LEU A 148 6.08 -22.04 -10.62
CA LEU A 148 5.79 -21.11 -9.52
C LEU A 148 6.00 -19.68 -9.95
N GLY A 149 5.05 -18.81 -9.55
CA GLY A 149 5.16 -17.37 -9.69
C GLY A 149 5.98 -16.75 -8.57
N LEU A 150 6.66 -15.63 -8.87
CA LEU A 150 7.32 -14.76 -7.92
C LEU A 150 6.87 -13.31 -8.13
N ASP A 151 6.83 -12.52 -7.07
CA ASP A 151 6.72 -11.06 -7.11
C ASP A 151 8.08 -10.44 -7.48
N LEU A 152 8.55 -10.67 -8.74
CA LEU A 152 9.92 -10.37 -9.19
C LEU A 152 10.27 -8.88 -9.18
N ASP A 153 9.30 -8.00 -9.14
CA ASP A 153 9.49 -6.56 -8.94
C ASP A 153 10.18 -6.20 -7.61
N PHE A 154 10.22 -7.15 -6.67
CA PHE A 154 10.88 -6.99 -5.37
C PHE A 154 12.26 -7.69 -5.27
N TRP A 155 12.56 -8.69 -6.10
CA TRP A 155 13.71 -9.59 -5.88
C TRP A 155 15.06 -8.99 -6.29
N PRO A 156 16.03 -8.86 -5.35
CA PRO A 156 17.43 -8.64 -5.73
C PRO A 156 17.97 -9.80 -6.58
N VAL A 157 18.75 -9.48 -7.61
CA VAL A 157 19.29 -10.50 -8.55
C VAL A 157 20.09 -11.58 -7.83
N ALA A 158 20.86 -11.23 -6.80
CA ALA A 158 21.65 -12.18 -6.02
C ALA A 158 20.75 -13.16 -5.26
N ASP A 159 19.67 -12.68 -4.65
CA ASP A 159 18.72 -13.51 -3.90
C ASP A 159 17.93 -14.45 -4.86
N TYR A 160 17.54 -13.94 -6.05
CA TYR A 160 16.90 -14.75 -7.07
C TYR A 160 17.82 -15.88 -7.59
N ARG A 161 19.09 -15.59 -7.84
CA ARG A 161 20.08 -16.61 -8.23
C ARG A 161 20.23 -17.69 -7.16
N LEU A 162 20.36 -17.27 -5.91
CA LEU A 162 20.45 -18.19 -4.77
C LEU A 162 19.19 -19.06 -4.64
N LEU A 163 18.00 -18.50 -4.89
CA LEU A 163 16.75 -19.26 -4.91
C LEU A 163 16.78 -20.36 -6.00
N CYS A 164 17.23 -20.00 -7.21
CA CYS A 164 17.35 -20.96 -8.32
C CYS A 164 18.36 -22.08 -8.00
N ASP A 165 19.46 -21.75 -7.34
CA ASP A 165 20.48 -22.73 -6.91
C ASP A 165 19.93 -23.71 -5.86
N VAL A 166 19.11 -23.22 -4.92
CA VAL A 166 18.50 -24.06 -3.85
C VAL A 166 17.33 -24.89 -4.39
N LEU A 167 16.62 -24.40 -5.38
CA LEU A 167 15.40 -25.00 -5.96
C LEU A 167 15.52 -25.20 -7.48
N PRO A 168 16.51 -25.99 -7.96
CA PRO A 168 16.79 -26.11 -9.40
C PRO A 168 15.70 -26.83 -10.19
N GLY A 169 14.79 -27.54 -9.52
CA GLY A 169 13.69 -28.27 -10.18
C GLY A 169 12.45 -27.40 -10.43
N VAL A 170 12.37 -26.20 -9.84
CA VAL A 170 11.22 -25.30 -9.98
C VAL A 170 11.36 -24.43 -11.22
N VAL A 171 10.27 -24.28 -11.96
CA VAL A 171 10.20 -23.33 -13.08
C VAL A 171 9.63 -22.00 -12.57
N TRP A 172 10.53 -21.03 -12.32
CA TRP A 172 10.16 -19.72 -11.84
C TRP A 172 9.63 -18.83 -12.96
N ARG A 173 8.56 -18.08 -12.68
CA ARG A 173 7.93 -17.13 -13.58
C ARG A 173 7.68 -15.80 -12.85
N ASP A 174 7.76 -14.69 -13.58
CA ASP A 174 7.29 -13.41 -13.05
C ASP A 174 5.77 -13.44 -12.89
N ALA A 175 5.32 -13.19 -11.68
CA ALA A 175 3.91 -13.08 -11.31
C ALA A 175 3.55 -11.71 -10.72
N SER A 176 4.43 -10.71 -10.79
CA SER A 176 4.20 -9.37 -10.22
C SER A 176 2.86 -8.77 -10.67
N ALA A 177 2.61 -8.76 -11.99
CA ALA A 177 1.33 -8.31 -12.54
C ALA A 177 0.14 -9.18 -12.10
N THR A 178 0.35 -10.50 -11.89
CA THR A 178 -0.70 -11.41 -11.40
C THR A 178 -1.06 -11.10 -9.96
N VAL A 179 -0.07 -10.86 -9.12
CA VAL A 179 -0.26 -10.45 -7.71
C VAL A 179 -1.03 -9.14 -7.65
N GLY A 180 -0.64 -8.13 -8.43
CA GLY A 180 -1.37 -6.87 -8.56
C GLY A 180 -2.84 -7.07 -8.96
N ALA A 181 -3.09 -7.90 -10.00
CA ALA A 181 -4.44 -8.21 -10.46
C ALA A 181 -5.30 -8.98 -9.43
N ILE A 182 -4.68 -9.74 -8.51
CA ILE A 182 -5.41 -10.35 -7.39
C ILE A 182 -5.72 -9.30 -6.32
N LYS A 183 -4.76 -8.44 -5.97
CA LYS A 183 -4.86 -7.41 -4.93
C LYS A 183 -5.81 -6.26 -5.30
N VAL A 184 -6.09 -6.06 -6.60
CA VAL A 184 -6.90 -4.92 -7.05
C VAL A 184 -8.32 -4.93 -6.49
N LEU A 185 -8.94 -6.10 -6.31
CA LEU A 185 -10.24 -6.24 -5.63
C LEU A 185 -10.03 -6.41 -4.13
N LYS A 186 -10.53 -5.47 -3.39
CA LYS A 186 -10.38 -5.37 -1.94
C LYS A 186 -11.45 -6.19 -1.20
N SER A 187 -11.04 -6.88 -0.16
CA SER A 187 -11.96 -7.44 0.83
C SER A 187 -12.66 -6.33 1.61
N ALA A 188 -13.77 -6.64 2.25
CA ALA A 188 -14.49 -5.68 3.11
C ALA A 188 -13.60 -5.09 4.21
N GLY A 189 -12.69 -5.90 4.80
CA GLY A 189 -11.76 -5.42 5.81
C GLY A 189 -10.66 -4.50 5.26
N GLU A 190 -10.26 -4.64 4.00
CA GLU A 190 -9.34 -3.71 3.33
C GLU A 190 -10.05 -2.39 3.01
N ILE A 191 -11.28 -2.45 2.49
CA ILE A 191 -12.10 -1.26 2.23
C ILE A 191 -12.32 -0.47 3.51
N GLU A 192 -12.66 -1.12 4.62
CA GLU A 192 -12.85 -0.46 5.92
C GLU A 192 -11.59 0.29 6.38
N ARG A 193 -10.39 -0.30 6.23
CA ARG A 193 -9.13 0.37 6.56
C ARG A 193 -8.89 1.59 5.71
N LEU A 194 -9.08 1.46 4.40
CA LEU A 194 -8.89 2.56 3.45
C LEU A 194 -9.87 3.71 3.70
N LEU A 195 -11.14 3.42 3.98
CA LEU A 195 -12.14 4.43 4.34
C LEU A 195 -11.82 5.12 5.67
N THR A 196 -11.37 4.36 6.67
CA THR A 196 -10.97 4.94 7.97
C THR A 196 -9.73 5.82 7.81
N ALA A 197 -8.73 5.40 7.04
CA ALA A 197 -7.54 6.20 6.76
C ALA A 197 -7.88 7.50 6.04
N ALA A 198 -8.78 7.44 5.04
CA ALA A 198 -9.29 8.63 4.34
C ALA A 198 -10.02 9.59 5.27
N ALA A 199 -10.89 9.07 6.16
CA ALA A 199 -11.60 9.90 7.14
C ALA A 199 -10.65 10.63 8.11
N TRP A 200 -9.53 10.00 8.51
CA TRP A 200 -8.52 10.65 9.33
C TRP A 200 -7.79 11.76 8.57
N ALA A 201 -7.41 11.52 7.30
CA ALA A 201 -6.75 12.51 6.46
C ALA A 201 -7.67 13.73 6.22
N GLU A 202 -8.98 13.50 5.99
CA GLU A 202 -9.99 14.56 5.85
C GLU A 202 -10.13 15.38 7.15
N ALA A 203 -10.26 14.72 8.31
CA ALA A 203 -10.36 15.39 9.59
C ALA A 203 -9.12 16.27 9.87
N GLY A 204 -7.93 15.78 9.53
CA GLY A 204 -6.70 16.57 9.57
C GLY A 204 -6.77 17.79 8.67
N MET A 205 -7.28 17.67 7.44
CA MET A 205 -7.42 18.79 6.50
C MET A 205 -8.42 19.83 7.02
N VAL A 206 -9.58 19.41 7.52
CA VAL A 206 -10.57 20.33 8.16
C VAL A 206 -9.93 21.09 9.30
N HIS A 207 -9.14 20.44 10.14
CA HIS A 207 -8.45 21.08 11.26
C HIS A 207 -7.40 22.08 10.78
N ALA A 208 -6.60 21.71 9.76
CA ALA A 208 -5.56 22.57 9.20
C ALA A 208 -6.13 23.83 8.51
N ILE A 209 -7.26 23.71 7.80
CA ILE A 209 -7.93 24.84 7.15
C ILE A 209 -8.23 25.96 8.17
N ALA A 210 -8.67 25.60 9.37
CA ALA A 210 -8.97 26.57 10.43
C ALA A 210 -7.73 27.29 10.97
N ALA A 211 -6.53 26.76 10.74
CA ALA A 211 -5.26 27.37 11.13
C ALA A 211 -4.64 28.24 10.03
N ILE A 212 -5.21 28.29 8.82
CA ILE A 212 -4.68 29.07 7.71
C ILE A 212 -5.09 30.53 7.86
N HIS A 213 -4.08 31.41 7.90
CA HIS A 213 -4.24 32.87 7.93
C HIS A 213 -3.00 33.52 7.29
N HIS A 214 -3.08 34.82 7.01
CA HIS A 214 -1.93 35.57 6.47
C HIS A 214 -0.71 35.47 7.39
N GLY A 215 0.44 35.13 6.83
CA GLY A 215 1.71 35.02 7.55
C GLY A 215 1.96 33.67 8.23
N VAL A 216 0.99 32.74 8.27
CA VAL A 216 1.22 31.40 8.81
C VAL A 216 2.24 30.67 7.95
N ASP A 217 3.15 29.92 8.59
CA ASP A 217 4.15 29.12 7.89
C ASP A 217 3.56 27.78 7.41
N ARG A 218 4.02 27.29 6.27
CA ARG A 218 3.65 25.96 5.75
C ARG A 218 3.83 24.86 6.79
N ALA A 219 4.91 24.92 7.59
CA ALA A 219 5.17 23.91 8.63
C ALA A 219 4.12 23.95 9.75
N GLU A 220 3.59 25.13 10.08
CA GLU A 220 2.51 25.26 11.07
C GLU A 220 1.20 24.69 10.52
N ILE A 221 0.93 24.83 9.22
CA ILE A 221 -0.23 24.21 8.56
C ILE A 221 -0.09 22.67 8.59
N ALA A 222 1.09 22.15 8.28
CA ALA A 222 1.36 20.71 8.36
C ALA A 222 1.20 20.17 9.79
N GLN A 223 1.67 20.91 10.78
CA GLN A 223 1.50 20.53 12.19
C GLN A 223 0.02 20.55 12.61
N ALA A 224 -0.75 21.54 12.13
CA ALA A 224 -2.19 21.56 12.36
C ALA A 224 -2.89 20.36 11.73
N TRP A 225 -2.53 19.98 10.48
CA TRP A 225 -3.04 18.76 9.86
C TRP A 225 -2.72 17.51 10.69
N GLN A 226 -1.48 17.33 11.12
CA GLN A 226 -1.06 16.21 11.97
C GLN A 226 -1.82 16.17 13.30
N SER A 227 -2.09 17.34 13.90
CA SER A 227 -2.86 17.44 15.15
C SER A 227 -4.32 17.00 14.96
N GLY A 228 -4.95 17.40 13.85
CA GLY A 228 -6.30 16.97 13.50
C GLY A 228 -6.39 15.47 13.23
N VAL A 229 -5.40 14.91 12.51
CA VAL A 229 -5.27 13.47 12.32
C VAL A 229 -5.14 12.75 13.66
N ALA A 230 -4.26 13.21 14.56
CA ALA A 230 -4.07 12.59 15.88
C ALA A 230 -5.37 12.57 16.71
N GLN A 231 -6.16 13.64 16.67
CA GLN A 231 -7.48 13.68 17.32
C GLN A 231 -8.45 12.67 16.73
N ALA A 232 -8.54 12.58 15.39
CA ALA A 232 -9.41 11.63 14.71
C ALA A 232 -9.01 10.17 15.01
N VAL A 233 -7.72 9.87 15.04
CA VAL A 233 -7.18 8.56 15.45
C VAL A 233 -7.59 8.21 16.88
N GLN A 234 -7.43 9.16 17.82
CA GLN A 234 -7.82 8.96 19.22
C GLN A 234 -9.32 8.68 19.36
N VAL A 235 -10.16 9.44 18.67
CA VAL A 235 -11.63 9.25 18.69
C VAL A 235 -12.02 7.89 18.11
N SER A 236 -11.34 7.44 17.07
CA SER A 236 -11.63 6.14 16.42
C SER A 236 -11.27 4.94 17.28
N GLY A 237 -10.39 5.10 18.27
CA GLY A 237 -9.83 4.01 19.08
C GLY A 237 -8.96 3.02 18.30
N ARG A 238 -8.64 3.32 17.03
CA ARG A 238 -7.79 2.48 16.16
C ARG A 238 -6.35 2.97 16.17
N ARG A 239 -5.44 2.12 15.71
CA ARG A 239 -4.02 2.45 15.63
C ARG A 239 -3.64 2.85 14.21
N MET A 240 -3.09 4.04 14.06
CA MET A 240 -2.44 4.49 12.83
C MET A 240 -1.05 3.86 12.68
N SER A 241 -0.70 3.40 11.49
CA SER A 241 0.61 2.84 11.18
C SER A 241 1.56 3.81 10.48
N GLY A 242 1.05 4.95 10.00
CA GLY A 242 1.84 6.00 9.37
C GLY A 242 0.96 7.12 8.82
N GLN A 243 1.61 8.18 8.36
CA GLN A 243 1.00 9.30 7.64
C GLN A 243 2.04 9.98 6.76
N TRP A 244 1.59 10.68 5.74
CA TRP A 244 2.42 11.46 4.84
C TRP A 244 1.67 12.70 4.35
N GLU A 245 2.40 13.76 3.96
CA GLU A 245 1.81 14.99 3.46
C GLU A 245 2.73 15.69 2.44
N TYR A 246 2.12 16.25 1.41
CA TYR A 246 2.72 17.14 0.42
C TYR A 246 1.94 18.46 0.38
N ILE A 247 2.02 19.23 1.47
CA ILE A 247 1.39 20.55 1.56
C ILE A 247 2.33 21.58 0.94
N THR A 248 1.82 22.37 0.00
CA THR A 248 2.56 23.48 -0.61
C THR A 248 1.84 24.80 -0.44
N VAL A 249 2.59 25.92 -0.38
CA VAL A 249 2.06 27.28 -0.19
C VAL A 249 2.73 28.21 -1.20
N GLY A 250 1.92 28.98 -1.92
CA GLY A 250 2.35 30.02 -2.83
C GLY A 250 2.79 29.52 -4.20
N ALA A 251 3.55 30.34 -4.90
CA ALA A 251 3.79 30.25 -6.34
C ALA A 251 4.73 29.12 -6.80
N LEU A 252 5.41 28.43 -5.87
CA LEU A 252 6.38 27.37 -6.17
C LEU A 252 5.81 26.00 -5.81
N PRO A 253 5.24 25.25 -6.75
CA PRO A 253 4.44 24.06 -6.48
C PRO A 253 5.21 22.88 -5.87
N TRP A 254 6.55 22.88 -6.00
CA TRP A 254 7.43 21.79 -5.53
C TRP A 254 8.20 22.14 -4.24
N GLN A 255 8.15 23.40 -3.80
CA GLN A 255 8.85 23.84 -2.61
C GLN A 255 7.91 23.84 -1.41
N GLY A 256 8.23 23.03 -0.44
CA GLY A 256 7.45 22.91 0.80
C GLY A 256 7.72 24.03 1.82
N GLY A 257 8.04 25.24 1.40
CA GLY A 257 8.35 26.36 2.30
C GLY A 257 7.61 27.64 1.92
N GLY A 258 7.41 28.51 2.90
CA GLY A 258 6.83 29.82 2.68
C GLY A 258 5.75 30.17 3.70
N ARG A 259 5.51 31.49 3.81
CA ARG A 259 4.42 32.04 4.62
C ARG A 259 3.28 32.44 3.72
N VAL A 260 2.07 32.12 4.12
CA VAL A 260 0.84 32.44 3.39
C VAL A 260 0.70 33.93 3.19
N LYS A 261 0.43 34.35 1.97
CA LYS A 261 0.15 35.73 1.54
C LYS A 261 -1.20 35.80 0.82
N ASP A 262 -1.69 37.02 0.63
CA ASP A 262 -2.89 37.26 -0.15
C ASP A 262 -2.77 36.71 -1.58
N GLY A 263 -3.74 35.91 -1.99
CA GLY A 263 -3.80 35.24 -3.28
C GLY A 263 -2.93 34.00 -3.41
N ASP A 264 -2.29 33.54 -2.35
CA ASP A 264 -1.49 32.30 -2.40
C ASP A 264 -2.38 31.07 -2.51
N VAL A 265 -1.95 30.16 -3.40
CA VAL A 265 -2.53 28.83 -3.55
C VAL A 265 -1.94 27.91 -2.48
N ILE A 266 -2.79 27.15 -1.82
CA ILE A 266 -2.41 26.17 -0.81
C ILE A 266 -2.93 24.81 -1.23
N LYS A 267 -2.02 23.88 -1.56
CA LYS A 267 -2.34 22.52 -1.95
C LYS A 267 -2.13 21.58 -0.77
N PHE A 268 -3.12 20.76 -0.50
CA PHE A 268 -3.00 19.56 0.31
C PHE A 268 -3.02 18.34 -0.59
N ASP A 269 -2.12 17.41 -0.33
CA ASP A 269 -2.02 16.10 -0.93
C ASP A 269 -1.49 15.19 0.20
N VAL A 270 -2.38 14.38 0.77
CA VAL A 270 -2.17 13.83 2.11
C VAL A 270 -2.78 12.43 2.24
N GLY A 271 -2.14 11.62 3.09
CA GLY A 271 -2.64 10.29 3.39
C GLY A 271 -2.32 9.81 4.80
N CYS A 272 -3.17 8.91 5.29
CA CYS A 272 -2.98 8.19 6.54
C CYS A 272 -2.91 6.69 6.26
N LEU A 273 -2.25 5.93 7.14
CA LEU A 273 -2.10 4.48 6.99
C LEU A 273 -2.67 3.73 8.20
N ILE A 274 -3.41 2.67 7.90
CA ILE A 274 -3.83 1.65 8.89
C ILE A 274 -3.29 0.30 8.45
N ASP A 275 -2.50 -0.34 9.29
CA ASP A 275 -1.91 -1.66 9.02
C ASP A 275 -1.23 -1.74 7.64
N GLY A 276 -0.61 -0.62 7.17
CA GLY A 276 0.03 -0.52 5.87
C GLY A 276 -0.90 -0.20 4.68
N TYR A 277 -2.20 -0.04 4.90
CA TYR A 277 -3.15 0.45 3.89
C TYR A 277 -3.16 1.97 3.90
N SER A 278 -2.71 2.60 2.81
CA SER A 278 -2.65 4.06 2.68
C SER A 278 -3.89 4.61 1.97
N SER A 279 -4.49 5.66 2.57
CA SER A 279 -5.38 6.56 1.83
C SER A 279 -4.58 7.54 0.99
N ASP A 280 -5.27 8.17 0.03
CA ASP A 280 -4.75 9.25 -0.79
C ASP A 280 -5.85 10.24 -1.12
N SER A 281 -5.58 11.55 -0.93
CA SER A 281 -6.60 12.56 -1.16
C SER A 281 -6.05 13.97 -1.15
N GLY A 282 -6.57 14.83 -2.03
CA GLY A 282 -6.05 16.17 -2.20
C GLY A 282 -7.10 17.26 -2.41
N ARG A 283 -6.78 18.46 -1.92
CA ARG A 283 -7.59 19.67 -2.11
C ARG A 283 -6.71 20.89 -2.30
N THR A 284 -7.27 21.87 -3.00
CA THR A 284 -6.66 23.18 -3.20
C THR A 284 -7.51 24.27 -2.58
N PHE A 285 -6.85 25.18 -1.90
CA PHE A 285 -7.41 26.38 -1.30
C PHE A 285 -6.67 27.61 -1.82
N VAL A 286 -7.26 28.78 -1.69
CA VAL A 286 -6.60 30.05 -1.88
C VAL A 286 -6.88 30.94 -0.68
N CYS A 287 -5.88 31.67 -0.19
CA CYS A 287 -6.02 32.60 0.92
C CYS A 287 -6.26 34.02 0.38
N GLY A 288 -7.35 34.67 0.78
CA GLY A 288 -7.66 36.05 0.37
C GLY A 288 -8.18 36.19 -1.06
N ASN A 289 -7.53 36.99 -1.89
CA ASN A 289 -8.00 37.38 -3.20
C ASN A 289 -7.37 36.55 -4.33
N PRO A 290 -8.06 35.55 -4.92
CA PRO A 290 -7.51 34.76 -6.01
C PRO A 290 -7.31 35.59 -7.27
N ARG A 291 -6.23 35.33 -7.99
CA ARG A 291 -6.03 35.89 -9.33
C ARG A 291 -6.94 35.20 -10.34
N GLN A 292 -7.29 35.89 -11.43
CA GLN A 292 -8.13 35.28 -12.48
C GLN A 292 -7.55 33.98 -13.00
N ARG A 293 -6.24 33.92 -13.26
CA ARG A 293 -5.57 32.69 -13.74
C ARG A 293 -5.61 31.52 -12.72
N THR A 294 -5.62 31.81 -11.40
CA THR A 294 -5.87 30.81 -10.35
C THR A 294 -7.26 30.21 -10.50
N LEU A 295 -8.27 31.06 -10.70
CA LEU A 295 -9.65 30.63 -10.91
C LEU A 295 -9.82 29.83 -12.20
N ASP A 296 -9.17 30.25 -13.31
CA ASP A 296 -9.23 29.57 -14.59
C ASP A 296 -8.63 28.15 -14.51
N ILE A 297 -7.47 28.00 -13.86
CA ILE A 297 -6.83 26.70 -13.63
C ILE A 297 -7.73 25.80 -12.78
N ALA A 298 -8.21 26.31 -11.66
CA ALA A 298 -9.07 25.55 -10.74
C ALA A 298 -10.37 25.10 -11.39
N GLN A 299 -10.97 25.97 -12.25
CA GLN A 299 -12.17 25.63 -13.00
C GLN A 299 -11.90 24.53 -14.03
N GLY A 300 -10.80 24.63 -14.79
CA GLY A 300 -10.42 23.61 -15.77
C GLY A 300 -10.20 22.24 -15.12
N LEU A 301 -9.52 22.20 -13.96
CA LEU A 301 -9.31 20.96 -13.19
C LEU A 301 -10.61 20.39 -12.63
N ARG A 302 -11.53 21.23 -12.20
CA ARG A 302 -12.86 20.80 -11.76
C ARG A 302 -13.64 20.17 -12.90
N ASP A 303 -13.66 20.81 -14.07
CA ASP A 303 -14.36 20.30 -15.25
C ASP A 303 -13.75 18.96 -15.70
N ALA A 304 -12.42 18.82 -15.60
CA ALA A 304 -11.71 17.57 -15.87
C ALA A 304 -12.07 16.47 -14.86
N PHE A 305 -12.15 16.83 -13.58
CA PHE A 305 -12.53 15.90 -12.52
C PHE A 305 -13.98 15.40 -12.71
N GLU A 306 -14.91 16.30 -12.96
CA GLU A 306 -16.32 15.94 -13.19
C GLU A 306 -16.47 15.04 -14.44
N ALA A 307 -15.79 15.39 -15.54
CA ALA A 307 -15.81 14.60 -16.77
C ALA A 307 -15.20 13.20 -16.61
N GLY A 308 -14.09 13.08 -15.87
CA GLY A 308 -13.47 11.79 -15.56
C GLY A 308 -14.32 10.95 -14.62
N LEU A 309 -14.93 11.58 -13.60
CA LEU A 309 -15.79 10.91 -12.62
C LEU A 309 -17.04 10.28 -13.29
N GLU A 310 -17.59 10.92 -14.33
CA GLU A 310 -18.69 10.32 -15.10
C GLU A 310 -18.31 8.98 -15.74
N ALA A 311 -17.03 8.77 -16.06
CA ALA A 311 -16.50 7.54 -16.64
C ALA A 311 -16.01 6.54 -15.56
N LEU A 312 -15.86 6.96 -14.31
CA LEU A 312 -15.39 6.12 -13.22
C LEU A 312 -16.50 5.17 -12.74
N LYS A 313 -16.87 4.22 -13.61
CA LYS A 313 -18.00 3.30 -13.42
C LYS A 313 -17.59 1.87 -13.75
N PRO A 314 -18.21 0.86 -13.11
CA PRO A 314 -17.99 -0.53 -13.45
C PRO A 314 -18.19 -0.80 -14.95
N GLY A 315 -17.31 -1.60 -15.52
CA GLY A 315 -17.34 -1.99 -16.93
C GLY A 315 -16.70 -0.99 -17.90
N GLN A 316 -16.32 0.20 -17.45
CA GLN A 316 -15.59 1.16 -18.27
C GLN A 316 -14.09 0.85 -18.27
N PRO A 317 -13.40 1.03 -19.41
CA PRO A 317 -11.93 0.95 -19.41
C PRO A 317 -11.34 2.16 -18.66
N MET A 318 -10.27 1.93 -17.93
CA MET A 318 -9.58 2.98 -17.15
C MET A 318 -9.06 4.12 -18.06
N SER A 319 -8.68 3.80 -19.31
CA SER A 319 -8.28 4.80 -20.31
C SER A 319 -9.40 5.79 -20.68
N GLU A 320 -10.67 5.44 -20.51
CA GLU A 320 -11.79 6.34 -20.78
C GLU A 320 -11.87 7.47 -19.74
N VAL A 321 -11.55 7.20 -18.47
CA VAL A 321 -11.43 8.22 -17.42
C VAL A 321 -10.34 9.22 -17.80
N HIS A 322 -9.15 8.71 -18.18
CA HIS A 322 -8.03 9.54 -18.61
C HIS A 322 -8.40 10.41 -19.82
N ARG A 323 -9.01 9.81 -20.84
CA ARG A 323 -9.41 10.52 -22.07
C ARG A 323 -10.36 11.66 -21.75
N ARG A 324 -11.43 11.40 -20.96
CA ARG A 324 -12.43 12.43 -20.63
C ARG A 324 -11.86 13.58 -19.83
N ALA A 325 -11.02 13.29 -18.84
CA ALA A 325 -10.35 14.32 -18.05
C ALA A 325 -9.41 15.18 -18.91
N THR A 326 -8.60 14.55 -19.79
CA THR A 326 -7.73 15.27 -20.73
C THR A 326 -8.52 16.15 -21.68
N ASP A 327 -9.58 15.61 -22.31
CA ASP A 327 -10.43 16.35 -23.25
C ASP A 327 -11.10 17.55 -22.58
N ALA A 328 -11.46 17.46 -21.30
CA ALA A 328 -12.04 18.58 -20.57
C ALA A 328 -11.01 19.69 -20.31
N MET A 329 -9.77 19.36 -19.93
CA MET A 329 -8.69 20.34 -19.82
C MET A 329 -8.42 21.06 -21.16
N HIS A 330 -8.41 20.32 -22.27
CA HIS A 330 -8.22 20.92 -23.60
C HIS A 330 -9.37 21.86 -23.97
N ARG A 331 -10.63 21.50 -23.67
CA ARG A 331 -11.80 22.38 -23.88
C ARG A 331 -11.75 23.63 -22.98
N ALA A 332 -11.19 23.55 -21.81
CA ALA A 332 -10.96 24.68 -20.91
C ALA A 332 -9.82 25.61 -21.39
N GLY A 333 -9.18 25.31 -22.54
CA GLY A 333 -8.13 26.13 -23.15
C GLY A 333 -6.70 25.65 -22.83
N PHE A 334 -6.51 24.65 -21.97
CA PHE A 334 -5.19 24.09 -21.62
C PHE A 334 -4.79 23.01 -22.64
N VAL A 335 -4.72 23.35 -23.92
CA VAL A 335 -4.52 22.41 -25.04
C VAL A 335 -3.20 21.63 -24.99
N GLY A 336 -2.20 22.12 -24.27
CA GLY A 336 -0.93 21.44 -24.04
C GLY A 336 -0.89 20.57 -22.78
N TYR A 337 -1.98 20.49 -22.02
CA TYR A 337 -2.02 19.70 -20.81
C TYR A 337 -1.92 18.20 -21.13
N GLN A 338 -0.89 17.56 -20.55
CA GLN A 338 -0.66 16.11 -20.68
C GLN A 338 -0.26 15.54 -19.32
N ARG A 339 -0.89 14.44 -18.95
CA ARG A 339 -0.60 13.73 -17.71
C ARG A 339 -0.47 12.23 -17.96
N GLY A 340 0.43 11.57 -17.22
CA GLY A 340 0.66 10.12 -17.33
C GLY A 340 -0.57 9.30 -16.89
N HIS A 341 -1.17 9.67 -15.76
CA HIS A 341 -2.42 9.08 -15.26
C HIS A 341 -3.20 10.11 -14.44
N PHE A 342 -4.49 9.89 -14.30
CA PHE A 342 -5.38 10.65 -13.43
C PHE A 342 -5.81 9.85 -12.20
N GLY A 343 -4.92 9.00 -11.70
CA GLY A 343 -5.15 8.22 -10.49
C GLY A 343 -4.71 6.76 -10.63
N HIS A 344 -4.90 6.02 -9.55
CA HIS A 344 -4.30 4.71 -9.34
C HIS A 344 -5.12 3.87 -8.36
N SER A 345 -4.80 2.58 -8.27
CA SER A 345 -5.34 1.74 -7.21
C SER A 345 -4.68 2.07 -5.87
N LEU A 346 -5.40 1.83 -4.79
CA LEU A 346 -4.92 1.91 -3.42
C LEU A 346 -4.89 0.52 -2.79
N GLY A 347 -4.07 0.32 -1.76
CA GLY A 347 -4.03 -0.95 -1.05
C GLY A 347 -2.88 -1.06 -0.07
N HIS A 348 -2.56 -2.29 0.32
CA HIS A 348 -1.40 -2.59 1.15
C HIS A 348 -0.16 -2.73 0.27
N ASP A 349 0.66 -1.70 0.22
CA ASP A 349 1.90 -1.69 -0.54
C ASP A 349 2.94 -0.75 0.11
N THR A 350 4.10 -0.60 -0.53
CA THR A 350 5.19 0.28 -0.06
C THR A 350 4.79 1.75 -0.12
N PHE A 351 4.00 2.12 -1.14
CA PHE A 351 3.49 3.47 -1.35
C PHE A 351 2.01 3.41 -1.77
N CYS A 352 1.31 4.54 -1.73
CA CYS A 352 -0.12 4.60 -2.06
C CYS A 352 -0.39 4.36 -3.54
N GLU A 353 0.45 4.87 -4.44
CA GLU A 353 0.27 4.74 -5.89
C GLU A 353 0.64 3.34 -6.38
N VAL A 354 -0.35 2.49 -6.59
CA VAL A 354 -0.16 1.13 -7.12
C VAL A 354 -1.01 0.88 -8.37
N ALA A 355 -0.51 0.02 -9.25
CA ALA A 355 -1.27 -0.40 -10.43
C ALA A 355 -2.60 -1.09 -10.04
N PRO A 356 -3.63 -1.01 -10.91
CA PRO A 356 -3.67 -0.32 -12.20
C PRO A 356 -3.83 1.19 -12.09
N PHE A 357 -3.43 1.89 -13.15
CA PHE A 357 -3.48 3.34 -13.25
C PHE A 357 -4.59 3.80 -14.21
N LEU A 358 -5.24 4.91 -13.90
CA LEU A 358 -6.18 5.61 -14.80
C LEU A 358 -5.38 6.35 -15.88
N ALA A 359 -4.76 5.60 -16.80
CA ALA A 359 -3.77 6.09 -17.76
C ALA A 359 -4.26 5.95 -19.20
N HIS A 360 -3.65 6.71 -20.14
CA HIS A 360 -4.00 6.70 -21.55
C HIS A 360 -3.98 5.32 -22.19
N ALA A 361 -2.98 4.50 -21.90
CA ALA A 361 -2.80 3.16 -22.45
C ALA A 361 -3.30 2.04 -21.53
N ALA A 362 -4.13 2.36 -20.53
CA ALA A 362 -4.67 1.36 -19.62
C ALA A 362 -5.71 0.48 -20.34
N HIS A 363 -5.51 -0.84 -20.27
CA HIS A 363 -6.45 -1.83 -20.79
C HIS A 363 -7.33 -2.46 -19.68
N ASP A 364 -7.05 -2.12 -18.44
CA ASP A 364 -7.81 -2.61 -17.28
C ASP A 364 -9.22 -2.01 -17.30
N VAL A 365 -10.18 -2.84 -16.91
CA VAL A 365 -11.58 -2.48 -16.76
C VAL A 365 -11.87 -2.22 -15.30
N ILE A 366 -12.63 -1.18 -15.01
CA ILE A 366 -13.08 -0.85 -13.65
C ILE A 366 -14.05 -1.94 -13.17
N GLU A 367 -13.73 -2.57 -12.05
CA GLU A 367 -14.52 -3.67 -11.45
C GLU A 367 -15.04 -3.25 -10.07
N PRO A 368 -16.26 -3.70 -9.66
CA PRO A 368 -16.73 -3.56 -8.29
C PRO A 368 -15.75 -4.20 -7.28
N GLY A 369 -15.55 -3.54 -6.14
CA GLY A 369 -14.57 -3.94 -5.14
C GLY A 369 -13.19 -3.30 -5.32
N MET A 370 -12.94 -2.57 -6.41
CA MET A 370 -11.75 -1.71 -6.51
C MET A 370 -11.87 -0.52 -5.56
N VAL A 371 -10.72 -0.06 -5.05
CA VAL A 371 -10.58 1.25 -4.40
C VAL A 371 -9.55 2.01 -5.20
N LEU A 372 -9.96 3.17 -5.74
CA LEU A 372 -9.17 4.00 -6.64
C LEU A 372 -9.07 5.42 -6.09
N ALA A 373 -7.88 6.00 -6.11
CA ALA A 373 -7.71 7.44 -6.07
C ALA A 373 -7.94 7.99 -7.48
N PHE A 374 -8.74 9.03 -7.60
CA PHE A 374 -8.93 9.76 -8.84
C PHE A 374 -8.61 11.23 -8.61
N GLU A 375 -7.70 11.75 -9.41
CA GLU A 375 -7.07 13.05 -9.21
C GLU A 375 -6.97 13.86 -10.52
N THR A 376 -7.05 15.19 -10.39
CA THR A 376 -6.75 16.15 -11.45
C THR A 376 -5.81 17.22 -10.92
N PRO A 377 -4.48 16.97 -10.89
CA PRO A 377 -3.52 17.96 -10.44
C PRO A 377 -2.93 18.78 -11.60
N PHE A 378 -2.44 19.97 -11.25
CA PHE A 378 -1.63 20.79 -12.13
C PHE A 378 -0.62 21.60 -11.32
N TYR A 379 0.63 21.56 -11.71
CA TYR A 379 1.72 22.25 -11.03
C TYR A 379 2.25 23.35 -11.95
N VAL A 380 2.00 24.61 -11.59
CA VAL A 380 2.30 25.78 -12.42
C VAL A 380 3.28 26.70 -11.68
N ASP A 381 4.55 26.69 -12.09
CA ASP A 381 5.56 27.60 -11.53
C ASP A 381 5.12 29.06 -11.76
N GLY A 382 5.17 29.85 -10.70
CA GLY A 382 4.67 31.21 -10.71
C GLY A 382 3.19 31.37 -10.31
N GLU A 383 2.46 30.26 -10.08
CA GLU A 383 1.09 30.27 -9.58
C GLU A 383 0.86 29.33 -8.39
N GLY A 384 1.32 28.10 -8.45
CA GLY A 384 1.23 27.13 -7.35
C GLY A 384 0.92 25.71 -7.78
N GLY A 385 0.73 24.82 -6.80
CA GLY A 385 0.24 23.48 -6.97
C GLY A 385 -1.27 23.41 -6.80
N PHE A 386 -1.93 22.72 -7.71
CA PHE A 386 -3.38 22.50 -7.70
C PHE A 386 -3.67 21.01 -7.71
N ILE A 387 -4.68 20.57 -6.96
CA ILE A 387 -5.18 19.20 -6.98
C ILE A 387 -6.66 19.16 -6.56
N ILE A 388 -7.40 18.31 -7.20
CA ILE A 388 -8.66 17.74 -6.71
C ILE A 388 -8.45 16.25 -6.73
N GLU A 389 -8.54 15.60 -5.59
CA GLU A 389 -8.32 14.16 -5.47
C GLU A 389 -9.26 13.57 -4.43
N ASP A 390 -9.96 12.52 -4.83
CA ASP A 390 -10.80 11.72 -3.96
C ASP A 390 -10.47 10.24 -4.10
N GLN A 391 -10.53 9.55 -2.98
CA GLN A 391 -10.56 8.10 -2.94
C GLN A 391 -11.99 7.61 -3.15
N PHE A 392 -12.17 6.63 -4.05
CA PHE A 392 -13.46 6.03 -4.39
C PHE A 392 -13.49 4.54 -4.14
N VAL A 393 -14.56 4.05 -3.56
CA VAL A 393 -14.91 2.62 -3.57
C VAL A 393 -15.81 2.36 -4.78
N ILE A 394 -15.40 1.45 -5.65
CA ILE A 394 -16.22 1.05 -6.80
C ILE A 394 -17.22 -0.01 -6.35
N THR A 395 -18.51 0.33 -6.49
CA THR A 395 -19.65 -0.55 -6.20
C THR A 395 -20.28 -1.06 -7.49
N GLU A 396 -21.25 -1.95 -7.42
CA GLU A 396 -22.02 -2.42 -8.57
C GLU A 396 -22.74 -1.28 -9.34
N THR A 397 -23.04 -0.17 -8.67
CA THR A 397 -23.80 0.95 -9.23
C THR A 397 -22.95 2.17 -9.61
N GLY A 398 -21.67 2.19 -9.21
CA GLY A 398 -20.75 3.32 -9.51
C GLY A 398 -19.71 3.56 -8.44
N ALA A 399 -19.02 4.70 -8.56
CA ALA A 399 -17.99 5.14 -7.64
C ALA A 399 -18.60 5.89 -6.45
N VAL A 400 -18.27 5.45 -5.23
CA VAL A 400 -18.71 6.09 -3.97
C VAL A 400 -17.50 6.75 -3.33
N PRO A 401 -17.51 8.09 -3.16
CA PRO A 401 -16.37 8.79 -2.56
C PRO A 401 -16.22 8.46 -1.07
N ALA A 402 -14.97 8.38 -0.62
CA ALA A 402 -14.62 8.21 0.79
C ALA A 402 -14.67 9.55 1.58
N TRP A 403 -14.85 10.67 0.90
CA TRP A 403 -14.70 12.03 1.43
C TRP A 403 -15.94 12.88 1.30
N GLY A 404 -16.04 13.91 2.20
CA GLY A 404 -17.10 14.90 2.21
C GLY A 404 -16.66 16.33 1.89
N LEU A 405 -15.36 16.65 1.90
CA LEU A 405 -14.87 18.01 1.62
C LEU A 405 -15.22 18.46 0.20
N PRO A 406 -15.72 19.71 0.01
CA PRO A 406 -16.07 20.24 -1.30
C PRO A 406 -14.89 20.21 -2.27
N ARG A 407 -15.16 19.86 -3.54
CA ARG A 407 -14.18 19.81 -4.63
C ARG A 407 -13.85 21.17 -5.24
N PRO A 408 -14.81 22.12 -5.36
CA PRO A 408 -14.50 23.45 -5.89
C PRO A 408 -13.42 24.13 -5.05
N LEU A 409 -12.61 24.97 -5.71
CA LEU A 409 -11.64 25.85 -5.04
C LEU A 409 -12.33 26.64 -3.93
N GLN A 410 -11.82 26.53 -2.73
CA GLN A 410 -12.32 27.26 -1.58
C GLN A 410 -11.44 28.47 -1.32
N VAL A 411 -12.08 29.64 -1.17
CA VAL A 411 -11.41 30.89 -0.79
C VAL A 411 -11.47 31.00 0.72
N LEU A 412 -10.30 31.00 1.36
CA LEU A 412 -10.16 31.19 2.79
C LEU A 412 -9.99 32.67 3.12
N PRO A 413 -10.51 33.18 4.25
CA PRO A 413 -10.26 34.54 4.66
C PRO A 413 -8.76 34.79 4.90
N LEU A 414 -8.37 36.09 4.80
CA LEU A 414 -7.00 36.52 5.11
C LEU A 414 -6.75 36.56 6.63
#